data_3d7d549680aaa1681fbab877efbe7a7e
#
_entry.id   3d7d549680aaa1681fbab877efbe7a7e
#
_cell.length_a   1.000
_cell.length_b   1.000
_cell.length_c   1.000
_cell.angle_alpha   90.00
_cell.angle_beta   90.00
_cell.angle_gamma   90.00
#
_symmetry.space_group_name_H-M   'P 1'
#
loop_
_entity.id
_entity.type
_entity.pdbx_description
1 polymer ?
#
loop_
_entity_poly.entity_id
_entity_poly.type
_entity_poly.pdbx_seq_one_letter_code
_entity_poly.pdbx_strand_id
1 'polypeptide(L)'
;RTSSYFENSDLAATALPTAEELKILEPLRGKVPDEIFKEIYKPAKTDGSGNNRRNLRNATRLLKKAGWKIINNQLVSPTTGKPMEIEFLLVSPAFERVVSPFIRNLKRLGIKGRIRTVDPAQYQNRVRDFDYDAIVSTFAQSLSPGNEQRNYWNSKAATRAGSRNLIGIQDPAIDILVEKIV
;
A
#
# COMPACT_ATOMS: atom_id res chain seq x y z
N ARG A 1 -12.93 6.58 -6.41
CA ARG A 1 -12.16 5.45 -5.88
C ARG A 1 -11.90 4.43 -6.96
N THR A 2 -10.68 4.00 -7.10
CA THR A 2 -10.28 2.90 -7.98
C THR A 2 -10.35 1.57 -7.23
N SER A 3 -10.78 0.52 -7.89
CA SER A 3 -10.82 -0.85 -7.36
C SER A 3 -9.75 -1.74 -7.97
N SER A 4 -9.16 -1.31 -9.07
CA SER A 4 -8.08 -2.01 -9.76
C SER A 4 -6.97 -1.04 -10.10
N TYR A 5 -5.76 -1.54 -10.25
CA TYR A 5 -4.61 -0.75 -10.68
C TYR A 5 -4.76 -0.25 -12.13
N PHE A 6 -5.39 -1.03 -12.97
CA PHE A 6 -5.72 -0.72 -14.37
C PHE A 6 -7.19 -0.34 -14.55
N GLU A 7 -7.76 0.45 -13.63
CA GLU A 7 -9.14 0.88 -13.67
C GLU A 7 -9.51 1.48 -15.04
N ASN A 8 -10.71 1.20 -15.51
CA ASN A 8 -11.25 1.62 -16.82
C ASN A 8 -10.48 1.08 -18.03
N SER A 9 -9.87 -0.08 -17.92
CA SER A 9 -9.24 -0.79 -19.03
C SER A 9 -9.57 -2.27 -19.00
N ASP A 10 -9.31 -2.98 -20.09
CA ASP A 10 -9.50 -4.44 -20.20
C ASP A 10 -8.55 -5.22 -19.27
N LEU A 11 -7.51 -4.58 -18.77
CA LEU A 11 -6.57 -5.16 -17.80
C LEU A 11 -7.07 -5.07 -16.34
N ALA A 12 -8.23 -4.46 -16.11
CA ALA A 12 -8.78 -4.34 -14.76
C ALA A 12 -9.28 -5.70 -14.24
N ALA A 13 -8.79 -6.11 -13.06
CA ALA A 13 -9.29 -7.32 -12.39
C ALA A 13 -10.71 -7.07 -11.86
N THR A 14 -11.72 -7.53 -12.58
CA THR A 14 -13.15 -7.33 -12.26
C THR A 14 -13.85 -8.61 -11.80
N ALA A 15 -13.19 -9.77 -11.96
CA ALA A 15 -13.73 -11.09 -11.66
C ALA A 15 -12.68 -11.94 -10.91
N LEU A 16 -13.04 -13.18 -10.57
CA LEU A 16 -12.07 -14.20 -10.19
C LEU A 16 -11.18 -14.57 -11.38
N PRO A 17 -9.98 -15.11 -11.13
CA PRO A 17 -9.07 -15.51 -12.20
C PRO A 17 -9.73 -16.44 -13.20
N THR A 18 -9.52 -16.17 -14.48
CA THR A 18 -9.92 -17.02 -15.60
C THR A 18 -9.14 -18.34 -15.61
N ALA A 19 -9.55 -19.29 -16.44
CA ALA A 19 -8.83 -20.55 -16.60
C ALA A 19 -7.37 -20.35 -17.06
N GLU A 20 -7.12 -19.35 -17.90
CA GLU A 20 -5.75 -19.03 -18.37
C GLU A 20 -4.92 -18.39 -17.26
N GLU A 21 -5.49 -17.45 -16.48
CA GLU A 21 -4.82 -16.86 -15.33
C GLU A 21 -4.54 -17.90 -14.23
N LEU A 22 -5.44 -18.86 -14.02
CA LEU A 22 -5.22 -19.95 -13.08
C LEU A 22 -4.03 -20.82 -13.46
N LYS A 23 -3.75 -21.07 -14.74
CA LYS A 23 -2.53 -21.78 -15.15
C LYS A 23 -1.25 -21.09 -14.67
N ILE A 24 -1.28 -19.76 -14.56
CA ILE A 24 -0.15 -18.97 -14.07
C ILE A 24 -0.12 -18.91 -12.53
N LEU A 25 -1.29 -18.80 -11.89
CA LEU A 25 -1.42 -18.58 -10.46
C LEU A 25 -1.35 -19.87 -9.63
N GLU A 26 -1.84 -21.02 -10.15
CA GLU A 26 -1.83 -22.30 -9.42
C GLU A 26 -0.43 -22.74 -8.95
N PRO A 27 0.65 -22.61 -9.74
CA PRO A 27 2.01 -22.90 -9.26
C PRO A 27 2.49 -22.01 -8.12
N LEU A 28 1.80 -20.89 -7.87
CA LEU A 28 2.09 -19.93 -6.80
C LEU A 28 1.17 -20.10 -5.59
N ARG A 29 0.27 -21.10 -5.61
CA ARG A 29 -0.63 -21.38 -4.47
C ARG A 29 0.20 -21.63 -3.19
N GLY A 30 -0.22 -21.00 -2.10
CA GLY A 30 0.51 -20.99 -0.83
C GLY A 30 1.68 -20.00 -0.76
N LYS A 31 2.05 -19.35 -1.89
CA LYS A 31 3.00 -18.24 -1.92
C LYS A 31 2.30 -16.90 -2.12
N VAL A 32 1.08 -16.91 -2.57
CA VAL A 32 0.19 -15.74 -2.71
C VAL A 32 -1.01 -15.91 -1.79
N PRO A 33 -1.70 -14.80 -1.41
CA PRO A 33 -2.88 -14.89 -0.56
C PRO A 33 -3.98 -15.76 -1.19
N ASP A 34 -4.56 -16.66 -0.40
CA ASP A 34 -5.63 -17.55 -0.81
C ASP A 34 -6.87 -16.82 -1.34
N GLU A 35 -7.08 -15.59 -0.88
CA GLU A 35 -8.18 -14.72 -1.27
C GLU A 35 -8.20 -14.47 -2.79
N ILE A 36 -7.05 -14.45 -3.46
CA ILE A 36 -6.94 -14.29 -4.93
C ILE A 36 -7.77 -15.34 -5.66
N PHE A 37 -7.86 -16.56 -5.12
CA PHE A 37 -8.58 -17.67 -5.73
C PHE A 37 -10.07 -17.75 -5.32
N LYS A 38 -10.47 -17.01 -4.29
CA LYS A 38 -11.77 -17.18 -3.63
C LYS A 38 -12.65 -15.95 -3.69
N GLU A 39 -12.06 -14.76 -3.76
CA GLU A 39 -12.77 -13.50 -3.61
C GLU A 39 -12.28 -12.46 -4.63
N ILE A 40 -13.22 -11.69 -5.17
CA ILE A 40 -12.87 -10.51 -5.96
C ILE A 40 -12.39 -9.44 -4.99
N TYR A 41 -11.19 -8.91 -5.21
CA TYR A 41 -10.67 -7.82 -4.39
C TYR A 41 -11.61 -6.62 -4.37
N LYS A 42 -11.97 -6.16 -3.18
CA LYS A 42 -12.81 -4.97 -2.97
C LYS A 42 -12.19 -4.08 -1.90
N PRO A 43 -11.76 -2.87 -2.25
CA PRO A 43 -11.25 -1.94 -1.26
C PRO A 43 -12.33 -1.54 -0.25
N ALA A 44 -11.92 -1.18 0.97
CA ALA A 44 -12.85 -0.73 1.99
C ALA A 44 -13.66 0.48 1.50
N LYS A 45 -14.98 0.39 1.61
CA LYS A 45 -15.92 1.44 1.16
C LYS A 45 -16.25 2.41 2.30
N THR A 46 -16.51 3.66 1.93
CA THR A 46 -17.11 4.67 2.78
C THR A 46 -18.27 5.32 2.04
N ASP A 47 -19.23 5.86 2.77
CA ASP A 47 -20.39 6.59 2.24
C ASP A 47 -20.11 8.07 1.94
N GLY A 48 -18.88 8.54 2.18
CA GLY A 48 -18.51 9.95 2.00
C GLY A 48 -18.92 10.88 3.15
N SER A 49 -19.67 10.41 4.13
CA SER A 49 -20.12 11.22 5.28
C SER A 49 -19.00 11.61 6.25
N GLY A 50 -17.80 11.04 6.09
CA GLY A 50 -16.71 11.15 7.07
C GLY A 50 -16.87 10.24 8.29
N ASN A 51 -18.00 9.53 8.42
CA ASN A 51 -18.25 8.59 9.48
C ASN A 51 -17.65 7.21 9.15
N ASN A 52 -16.44 6.95 9.62
CA ASN A 52 -15.67 5.76 9.28
C ASN A 52 -15.70 4.67 10.38
N ARG A 53 -16.69 4.70 11.27
CA ARG A 53 -16.76 3.82 12.46
C ARG A 53 -16.61 2.34 12.13
N ARG A 54 -17.29 1.86 11.10
CA ARG A 54 -17.26 0.44 10.70
C ARG A 54 -15.84 0.02 10.31
N ASN A 55 -15.19 0.79 9.43
CA ASN A 55 -13.84 0.49 8.97
C ASN A 55 -12.80 0.61 10.09
N LEU A 56 -12.93 1.61 10.97
CA LEU A 56 -12.05 1.76 12.14
C LEU A 56 -12.21 0.58 13.12
N ARG A 57 -13.43 0.11 13.37
CA ARG A 57 -13.68 -1.08 14.20
C ARG A 57 -13.00 -2.32 13.59
N ASN A 58 -13.11 -2.49 12.27
CA ASN A 58 -12.45 -3.58 11.58
C ASN A 58 -10.92 -3.47 11.66
N ALA A 59 -10.37 -2.27 11.45
CA ALA A 59 -8.94 -2.01 11.62
C ALA A 59 -8.46 -2.35 13.04
N THR A 60 -9.18 -1.92 14.07
CA THR A 60 -8.88 -2.27 15.48
C THR A 60 -8.85 -3.78 15.68
N ARG A 61 -9.82 -4.52 15.12
CA ARG A 61 -9.85 -5.98 15.21
C ARG A 61 -8.65 -6.65 14.54
N LEU A 62 -8.26 -6.16 13.35
CA LEU A 62 -7.09 -6.67 12.62
C LEU A 62 -5.78 -6.38 13.36
N LEU A 63 -5.61 -5.16 13.88
CA LEU A 63 -4.45 -4.77 14.68
C LEU A 63 -4.34 -5.64 15.95
N LYS A 64 -5.47 -5.85 16.63
CA LYS A 64 -5.50 -6.75 17.81
C LYS A 64 -5.13 -8.19 17.43
N LYS A 65 -5.65 -8.70 16.30
CA LYS A 65 -5.31 -10.05 15.79
C LYS A 65 -3.81 -10.16 15.48
N ALA A 66 -3.20 -9.09 15.01
CA ALA A 66 -1.75 -9.00 14.76
C ALA A 66 -0.91 -8.77 16.05
N GLY A 67 -1.54 -8.80 17.24
CA GLY A 67 -0.86 -8.70 18.52
C GLY A 67 -0.66 -7.28 19.06
N TRP A 68 -1.04 -6.25 18.29
CA TRP A 68 -0.92 -4.85 18.72
C TRP A 68 -1.85 -4.55 19.91
N LYS A 69 -1.38 -3.71 20.82
CA LYS A 69 -2.11 -3.35 22.07
C LYS A 69 -2.22 -1.84 22.20
N ILE A 70 -3.31 -1.38 22.83
CA ILE A 70 -3.45 0.03 23.24
C ILE A 70 -2.94 0.17 24.67
N ILE A 71 -1.91 0.98 24.86
CA ILE A 71 -1.33 1.35 26.16
C ILE A 71 -1.26 2.88 26.20
N ASN A 72 -1.85 3.48 27.22
CA ASN A 72 -1.90 4.95 27.37
C ASN A 72 -2.42 5.67 26.12
N ASN A 73 -3.47 5.17 25.49
CA ASN A 73 -4.04 5.67 24.23
C ASN A 73 -3.11 5.60 23.01
N GLN A 74 -2.03 4.83 23.08
CA GLN A 74 -1.11 4.60 21.97
C GLN A 74 -1.14 3.14 21.54
N LEU A 75 -1.10 2.91 20.23
CA LEU A 75 -0.97 1.59 19.63
C LEU A 75 0.50 1.14 19.73
N VAL A 76 0.76 0.12 20.51
CA VAL A 76 2.11 -0.33 20.86
C VAL A 76 2.42 -1.66 20.18
N SER A 77 3.63 -1.77 19.62
CA SER A 77 4.13 -2.97 18.96
C SER A 77 4.28 -4.14 19.94
N PRO A 78 3.80 -5.33 19.59
CA PRO A 78 3.95 -6.53 20.42
C PRO A 78 5.41 -7.00 20.54
N THR A 79 6.26 -6.65 19.58
CA THR A 79 7.65 -7.10 19.51
C THR A 79 8.64 -6.10 20.12
N THR A 80 8.42 -4.79 19.86
CA THR A 80 9.38 -3.75 20.28
C THR A 80 8.93 -2.95 21.49
N GLY A 81 7.64 -3.03 21.86
CA GLY A 81 7.05 -2.20 22.91
C GLY A 81 6.96 -0.71 22.55
N LYS A 82 7.30 -0.31 21.32
CA LYS A 82 7.26 1.09 20.88
C LYS A 82 5.90 1.48 20.32
N PRO A 83 5.44 2.73 20.54
CA PRO A 83 4.25 3.25 19.88
C PRO A 83 4.40 3.27 18.37
N MET A 84 3.28 3.05 17.64
CA MET A 84 3.24 3.22 16.19
C MET A 84 3.18 4.69 15.83
N GLU A 85 4.16 5.15 15.07
CA GLU A 85 4.20 6.48 14.47
C GLU A 85 4.31 6.34 12.95
N ILE A 86 3.68 7.25 12.21
CA ILE A 86 3.74 7.31 10.74
C ILE A 86 3.99 8.75 10.32
N GLU A 87 5.08 8.99 9.62
CA GLU A 87 5.39 10.27 8.98
C GLU A 87 4.89 10.27 7.53
N PHE A 88 4.08 11.28 7.20
CA PHE A 88 3.69 11.56 5.82
C PHE A 88 4.62 12.61 5.26
N LEU A 89 5.56 12.20 4.42
CA LEU A 89 6.47 13.10 3.73
C LEU A 89 5.78 13.70 2.52
N LEU A 90 5.69 15.03 2.46
CA LEU A 90 5.03 15.77 1.39
C LEU A 90 5.99 16.78 0.77
N VAL A 91 5.82 17.01 -0.55
CA VAL A 91 6.51 18.07 -1.29
C VAL A 91 5.63 19.32 -1.45
N SER A 92 4.32 19.19 -1.25
CA SER A 92 3.36 20.29 -1.42
C SER A 92 2.38 20.37 -0.26
N PRO A 93 2.16 21.57 0.32
CA PRO A 93 1.14 21.79 1.33
C PRO A 93 -0.28 21.47 0.84
N ALA A 94 -0.53 21.47 -0.47
CA ALA A 94 -1.83 21.15 -1.04
C ALA A 94 -2.37 19.77 -0.62
N PHE A 95 -1.46 18.81 -0.36
CA PHE A 95 -1.85 17.47 0.10
C PHE A 95 -2.11 17.38 1.61
N GLU A 96 -1.76 18.37 2.40
CA GLU A 96 -2.04 18.37 3.85
C GLU A 96 -3.54 18.28 4.15
N ARG A 97 -4.37 18.94 3.35
CA ARG A 97 -5.84 18.87 3.46
C ARG A 97 -6.40 17.46 3.21
N VAL A 98 -5.69 16.62 2.43
CA VAL A 98 -6.06 15.24 2.15
C VAL A 98 -5.57 14.31 3.25
N VAL A 99 -4.33 14.51 3.72
CA VAL A 99 -3.68 13.66 4.72
C VAL A 99 -4.21 13.92 6.13
N SER A 100 -4.54 15.18 6.48
CA SER A 100 -5.00 15.55 7.83
C SER A 100 -6.25 14.79 8.30
N PRO A 101 -7.31 14.58 7.48
CA PRO A 101 -8.45 13.74 7.86
C PRO A 101 -8.05 12.28 8.10
N PHE A 102 -7.09 11.77 7.34
CA PHE A 102 -6.58 10.42 7.51
C PHE A 102 -5.83 10.27 8.85
N ILE A 103 -4.97 11.23 9.20
CA ILE A 103 -4.28 11.28 10.50
C ILE A 103 -5.28 11.33 11.67
N ARG A 104 -6.37 12.08 11.55
CA ARG A 104 -7.43 12.05 12.58
C ARG A 104 -8.02 10.66 12.78
N ASN A 105 -8.16 9.88 11.72
CA ASN A 105 -8.62 8.50 11.83
C ASN A 105 -7.54 7.58 12.42
N LEU A 106 -6.27 7.76 12.07
CA LEU A 106 -5.14 7.03 12.69
C LEU A 106 -5.08 7.27 14.20
N LYS A 107 -5.26 8.51 14.64
CA LYS A 107 -5.30 8.87 16.07
C LYS A 107 -6.38 8.10 16.83
N ARG A 108 -7.55 7.83 16.19
CA ARG A 108 -8.64 7.03 16.78
C ARG A 108 -8.26 5.56 16.97
N LEU A 109 -7.22 5.09 16.28
CA LEU A 109 -6.63 3.75 16.44
C LEU A 109 -5.42 3.76 17.39
N GLY A 110 -5.09 4.90 17.99
CA GLY A 110 -3.91 5.05 18.83
C GLY A 110 -2.59 5.22 18.05
N ILE A 111 -2.66 5.44 16.74
CA ILE A 111 -1.50 5.63 15.86
C ILE A 111 -1.20 7.14 15.79
N LYS A 112 0.06 7.51 16.01
CA LYS A 112 0.53 8.89 15.87
C LYS A 112 0.91 9.15 14.42
N GLY A 113 0.11 9.94 13.69
CA GLY A 113 0.44 10.44 12.36
C GLY A 113 1.02 11.84 12.44
N ARG A 114 2.03 12.14 11.64
CA ARG A 114 2.57 13.49 11.47
C ARG A 114 2.79 13.80 9.99
N ILE A 115 2.65 15.07 9.62
CA ILE A 115 2.99 15.57 8.29
C ILE A 115 4.35 16.24 8.37
N ARG A 116 5.19 15.96 7.37
CA ARG A 116 6.44 16.67 7.13
C ARG A 116 6.48 17.14 5.70
N THR A 117 6.20 18.41 5.50
CA THR A 117 6.34 19.06 4.21
C THR A 117 7.75 19.61 4.08
N VAL A 118 8.44 19.29 2.99
CA VAL A 118 9.82 19.68 2.71
C VAL A 118 9.93 20.28 1.31
N ASP A 119 11.05 20.97 1.01
CA ASP A 119 11.32 21.47 -0.32
C ASP A 119 11.55 20.32 -1.34
N PRO A 120 11.43 20.62 -2.68
CA PRO A 120 11.54 19.59 -3.70
C PRO A 120 12.87 18.84 -3.70
N ALA A 121 13.99 19.49 -3.40
CA ALA A 121 15.31 18.85 -3.42
C ALA A 121 15.45 17.86 -2.27
N GLN A 122 15.05 18.26 -1.07
CA GLN A 122 15.01 17.38 0.11
C GLN A 122 14.03 16.23 -0.10
N TYR A 123 12.85 16.49 -0.68
CA TYR A 123 11.88 15.44 -1.01
C TYR A 123 12.47 14.38 -1.93
N GLN A 124 13.08 14.81 -3.04
CA GLN A 124 13.72 13.92 -4.02
C GLN A 124 14.81 13.04 -3.38
N ASN A 125 15.68 13.64 -2.55
CA ASN A 125 16.74 12.91 -1.89
C ASN A 125 16.16 11.85 -0.93
N ARG A 126 15.19 12.21 -0.11
CA ARG A 126 14.54 11.28 0.82
C ARG A 126 13.81 10.14 0.09
N VAL A 127 13.09 10.45 -0.99
CA VAL A 127 12.41 9.44 -1.81
C VAL A 127 13.40 8.51 -2.49
N ARG A 128 14.51 9.05 -3.02
CA ARG A 128 15.58 8.25 -3.63
C ARG A 128 16.17 7.23 -2.65
N ASP A 129 16.33 7.65 -1.40
CA ASP A 129 16.97 6.86 -0.35
C ASP A 129 15.93 6.06 0.49
N PHE A 130 14.64 6.06 0.09
CA PHE A 130 13.51 5.42 0.79
C PHE A 130 13.33 5.87 2.25
N ASP A 131 13.76 7.10 2.57
CA ASP A 131 13.65 7.69 3.91
C ASP A 131 12.26 8.31 4.12
N TYR A 132 11.24 7.48 4.29
CA TYR A 132 9.85 7.87 4.59
C TYR A 132 9.02 6.68 5.08
N ASP A 133 7.94 6.95 5.81
CA ASP A 133 6.93 5.94 6.14
C ASP A 133 5.79 5.97 5.13
N ALA A 134 5.37 7.16 4.69
CA ALA A 134 4.30 7.34 3.71
C ALA A 134 4.57 8.57 2.82
N ILE A 135 4.28 8.45 1.52
CA ILE A 135 4.36 9.52 0.53
C ILE A 135 3.11 9.56 -0.33
N VAL A 136 2.91 10.66 -1.03
CA VAL A 136 1.95 10.76 -2.13
C VAL A 136 2.71 10.57 -3.44
N SER A 137 2.37 9.55 -4.19
CA SER A 137 3.02 9.23 -5.46
C SER A 137 2.02 8.80 -6.53
N THR A 138 2.47 8.83 -7.78
CA THR A 138 1.73 8.37 -8.94
C THR A 138 2.57 7.33 -9.69
N PHE A 139 1.94 6.22 -10.05
CA PHE A 139 2.54 5.20 -10.91
C PHE A 139 1.94 5.38 -12.31
N ALA A 140 2.72 5.93 -13.22
CA ALA A 140 2.31 6.02 -14.62
C ALA A 140 2.33 4.62 -15.25
N GLN A 141 1.22 4.24 -15.90
CA GLN A 141 1.07 2.96 -16.59
C GLN A 141 0.57 3.19 -18.01
N SER A 142 1.08 2.39 -18.94
CA SER A 142 0.49 2.25 -20.26
C SER A 142 -0.50 1.08 -20.30
N LEU A 143 -1.34 1.02 -21.34
CA LEU A 143 -2.19 -0.14 -21.60
C LEU A 143 -1.41 -1.34 -22.16
N SER A 144 -0.11 -1.18 -22.41
CA SER A 144 0.82 -2.25 -22.77
C SER A 144 1.95 -2.28 -21.73
N PRO A 145 1.71 -2.87 -20.55
CA PRO A 145 2.73 -2.97 -19.51
C PRO A 145 3.93 -3.78 -20.01
N GLY A 146 5.13 -3.34 -19.65
CA GLY A 146 6.38 -3.93 -20.10
C GLY A 146 7.50 -3.81 -19.06
N ASN A 147 8.72 -3.47 -19.51
CA ASN A 147 9.92 -3.43 -18.68
C ASN A 147 9.84 -2.52 -17.44
N GLU A 148 8.98 -1.49 -17.46
CA GLU A 148 8.74 -0.62 -16.30
C GLU A 148 8.20 -1.40 -15.09
N GLN A 149 7.52 -2.54 -15.31
CA GLN A 149 6.98 -3.37 -14.23
C GLN A 149 8.10 -3.93 -13.33
N ARG A 150 9.26 -4.25 -13.91
CA ARG A 150 10.45 -4.65 -13.13
C ARG A 150 10.91 -3.54 -12.19
N ASN A 151 10.85 -2.28 -12.64
CA ASN A 151 11.26 -1.14 -11.83
C ASN A 151 10.25 -0.79 -10.73
N TYR A 152 8.97 -1.10 -10.92
CA TYR A 152 7.92 -0.84 -9.95
C TYR A 152 7.77 -1.93 -8.89
N TRP A 153 7.92 -3.21 -9.27
CA TRP A 153 7.45 -4.31 -8.44
C TRP A 153 8.49 -5.38 -8.12
N ASN A 154 9.61 -5.46 -8.86
CA ASN A 154 10.60 -6.51 -8.66
C ASN A 154 11.40 -6.31 -7.36
N SER A 155 11.69 -7.40 -6.64
CA SER A 155 12.43 -7.39 -5.38
C SER A 155 13.79 -6.71 -5.46
N LYS A 156 14.50 -6.85 -6.60
CA LYS A 156 15.79 -6.19 -6.81
C LYS A 156 15.67 -4.66 -6.89
N ALA A 157 14.51 -4.14 -7.25
CA ALA A 157 14.26 -2.71 -7.28
C ALA A 157 14.04 -2.13 -5.88
N ALA A 158 13.55 -2.92 -4.92
CA ALA A 158 13.23 -2.45 -3.57
C ALA A 158 14.44 -1.90 -2.79
N THR A 159 15.65 -2.38 -3.10
CA THR A 159 16.90 -1.97 -2.43
C THR A 159 17.78 -1.07 -3.28
N ARG A 160 17.38 -0.76 -4.51
CA ARG A 160 18.15 0.08 -5.43
C ARG A 160 17.71 1.54 -5.29
N ALA A 161 18.60 2.39 -4.78
CA ALA A 161 18.35 3.82 -4.64
C ALA A 161 17.82 4.44 -5.95
N GLY A 162 16.79 5.26 -5.85
CA GLY A 162 16.15 5.91 -6.99
C GLY A 162 15.29 4.99 -7.86
N SER A 163 15.04 3.74 -7.46
CA SER A 163 14.07 2.89 -8.14
C SER A 163 12.65 3.38 -7.89
N ARG A 164 11.71 2.85 -8.66
CA ARG A 164 10.28 3.17 -8.51
C ARG A 164 9.50 2.14 -7.70
N ASN A 165 10.17 1.16 -7.11
CA ASN A 165 9.55 0.27 -6.12
C ASN A 165 9.42 1.00 -4.77
N LEU A 166 8.60 2.05 -4.77
CA LEU A 166 8.45 3.00 -3.65
C LEU A 166 7.77 2.38 -2.42
N ILE A 167 7.16 1.23 -2.57
CA ILE A 167 6.50 0.51 -1.46
C ILE A 167 7.33 -0.66 -0.93
N GLY A 168 8.52 -0.89 -1.51
CA GLY A 168 9.47 -1.86 -1.01
C GLY A 168 9.05 -3.32 -1.18
N ILE A 169 8.33 -3.64 -2.28
CA ILE A 169 7.91 -5.01 -2.56
C ILE A 169 9.14 -5.90 -2.71
N GLN A 170 9.19 -6.99 -1.93
CA GLN A 170 10.18 -8.05 -2.01
C GLN A 170 9.47 -9.40 -1.86
N ASP A 171 8.85 -9.85 -2.94
CA ASP A 171 8.05 -11.06 -2.96
C ASP A 171 8.41 -11.90 -4.20
N PRO A 172 8.95 -13.12 -4.02
CA PRO A 172 9.32 -13.99 -5.13
C PRO A 172 8.14 -14.37 -6.05
N ALA A 173 6.92 -14.42 -5.55
CA ALA A 173 5.77 -14.70 -6.39
C ALA A 173 5.45 -13.51 -7.31
N ILE A 174 5.59 -12.29 -6.80
CA ILE A 174 5.46 -11.07 -7.62
C ILE A 174 6.58 -11.00 -8.64
N ASP A 175 7.82 -11.35 -8.29
CA ASP A 175 8.94 -11.41 -9.23
C ASP A 175 8.63 -12.34 -10.42
N ILE A 176 8.10 -13.54 -10.13
CA ILE A 176 7.70 -14.50 -11.16
C ILE A 176 6.60 -13.93 -12.06
N LEU A 177 5.60 -13.27 -11.49
CA LEU A 177 4.50 -12.68 -12.25
C LEU A 177 4.96 -11.51 -13.13
N VAL A 178 5.84 -10.66 -12.62
CA VAL A 178 6.46 -9.55 -13.38
C VAL A 178 7.20 -10.07 -14.61
N GLU A 179 8.00 -11.14 -14.46
CA GLU A 179 8.74 -11.73 -15.60
C GLU A 179 7.84 -12.38 -16.65
N LYS A 180 6.56 -12.63 -16.35
CA LYS A 180 5.58 -13.11 -17.34
C LYS A 180 4.90 -11.99 -18.12
N ILE A 181 4.95 -10.76 -17.61
CA ILE A 181 4.41 -9.57 -18.30
C ILE A 181 5.44 -8.99 -19.26
N VAL A 182 6.71 -9.15 -18.96
CA VAL A 182 7.86 -8.58 -19.68
C VAL A 182 8.49 -9.63 -20.59
#